data_513fe4090cf050cc9fd5948205f39dc5
#
_entry.id   513fe4090cf050cc9fd5948205f39dc5
#
_cell.length_a   1.000
_cell.length_b   1.000
_cell.length_c   1.000
_cell.angle_alpha   90.00
_cell.angle_beta   90.00
_cell.angle_gamma   90.00
#
_symmetry.space_group_name_H-M   'P 1'
#
loop_
_entity.id
_entity.type
_entity.pdbx_description
1 polymer ?
#
loop_
_entity_poly.entity_id
_entity_poly.type
_entity_poly.pdbx_seq_one_letter_code
_entity_poly.pdbx_strand_id
1 'polypeptide(L)'
;MEYDYGNRGDGPKRGSRRGYFFSGFIGAVIGALLVLLLSPRLTDLAIFQNGNENEQIVTNSDGIKTQNISLNVETDITKAVDKAADSVVGITNLQSSNFWADETTAQEAGTGSGVIYKKSGGKAFIVTNNHVVQGATELEVTLSDGKKINAKLIGADIWTDLAVVEVAAKEITKVAEFGNSDSLKAGEPVIAIGNPLGLTFSGSVTQGIISGLQRTIPVDINEDGTPDWQSEVIQTDAAINPGNSGGALVNIEGQLIGINSMKIAESAVEGIGLAIPINSAIPIIEDLEQHGEVQRPYMGVELQSVSDIPGYYQQEALKLPNDVTTGVAIKDVSRNSPAQKAGLKELDVIVELDGEEIVDLIALRKHLYTEKKIGDKMEVKYYRNGKLETTELTLSEEEM
;
A
#
# COMPACT_ATOMS: atom_id res chain seq x y z
N MET A 1 -22.14 -77.27 -6.13
CA MET A 1 -23.19 -76.56 -6.87
C MET A 1 -22.46 -75.38 -7.57
N GLU A 2 -21.81 -75.56 -8.64
CA GLU A 2 -22.20 -75.75 -10.04
C GLU A 2 -23.33 -74.81 -10.48
N TYR A 3 -22.97 -73.79 -11.26
CA TYR A 3 -23.64 -73.36 -12.49
C TYR A 3 -22.77 -72.52 -13.35
N ASP A 4 -22.26 -73.05 -14.38
CA ASP A 4 -21.73 -72.51 -15.61
C ASP A 4 -22.86 -71.90 -16.45
N TYR A 5 -22.59 -70.75 -17.11
CA TYR A 5 -23.20 -70.38 -18.39
C TYR A 5 -22.34 -69.29 -19.12
N GLY A 6 -21.67 -69.80 -20.15
CA GLY A 6 -21.12 -68.92 -21.18
C GLY A 6 -22.17 -68.25 -22.04
N ASN A 7 -21.87 -67.13 -22.61
CA ASN A 7 -22.30 -66.85 -23.98
C ASN A 7 -21.39 -65.85 -24.68
N ARG A 8 -21.10 -66.11 -25.90
CA ARG A 8 -20.35 -65.34 -26.88
C ARG A 8 -21.18 -64.15 -27.33
N GLY A 9 -20.54 -62.98 -27.46
CA GLY A 9 -21.12 -61.81 -28.12
C GLY A 9 -20.07 -61.09 -28.93
N ASP A 10 -20.24 -61.03 -30.22
CA ASP A 10 -19.37 -60.48 -31.25
C ASP A 10 -18.94 -59.00 -30.98
N GLY A 11 -17.65 -58.78 -31.09
CA GLY A 11 -17.10 -57.42 -31.05
C GLY A 11 -17.34 -56.65 -32.36
N PRO A 12 -17.67 -55.36 -32.33
CA PRO A 12 -17.83 -54.57 -33.52
C PRO A 12 -16.49 -54.32 -34.22
N LYS A 13 -16.47 -54.53 -35.53
CA LYS A 13 -15.34 -54.33 -36.43
C LYS A 13 -14.85 -52.86 -36.35
N ARG A 14 -13.60 -52.64 -35.99
CA ARG A 14 -12.93 -51.36 -36.08
C ARG A 14 -12.85 -50.90 -37.53
N GLY A 15 -13.70 -49.91 -37.91
CA GLY A 15 -13.60 -49.20 -39.15
C GLY A 15 -12.31 -48.40 -39.21
N SER A 16 -11.64 -48.47 -40.36
CA SER A 16 -10.35 -47.83 -40.64
C SER A 16 -10.44 -46.30 -40.44
N ARG A 17 -9.72 -45.77 -39.47
CA ARG A 17 -9.60 -44.32 -39.15
C ARG A 17 -9.00 -43.46 -40.30
N ARG A 18 -8.48 -44.08 -41.35
CA ARG A 18 -7.87 -43.39 -42.51
C ARG A 18 -8.89 -42.73 -43.42
N GLY A 19 -10.14 -43.22 -43.49
CA GLY A 19 -11.20 -42.63 -44.34
C GLY A 19 -11.70 -41.28 -43.86
N TYR A 20 -11.79 -41.07 -42.53
CA TYR A 20 -12.29 -39.83 -41.95
C TYR A 20 -11.30 -38.66 -42.05
N PHE A 21 -10.00 -38.97 -42.08
CA PHE A 21 -8.98 -37.95 -42.26
C PHE A 21 -8.98 -37.34 -43.68
N PHE A 22 -9.19 -38.20 -44.69
CA PHE A 22 -9.29 -37.78 -46.07
C PHE A 22 -10.57 -36.99 -46.36
N SER A 23 -11.70 -37.36 -45.80
CA SER A 23 -12.95 -36.61 -45.99
C SER A 23 -12.93 -35.27 -45.27
N GLY A 24 -12.28 -35.17 -44.08
CA GLY A 24 -12.07 -33.90 -43.39
C GLY A 24 -11.15 -32.96 -44.16
N PHE A 25 -10.08 -33.48 -44.73
CA PHE A 25 -9.15 -32.69 -45.55
C PHE A 25 -9.79 -32.15 -46.83
N ILE A 26 -10.55 -33.02 -47.54
CA ILE A 26 -11.30 -32.61 -48.74
C ILE A 26 -12.36 -31.55 -48.40
N GLY A 27 -13.08 -31.70 -47.28
CA GLY A 27 -14.03 -30.70 -46.79
C GLY A 27 -13.37 -29.31 -46.47
N ALA A 28 -12.21 -29.35 -45.85
CA ALA A 28 -11.46 -28.11 -45.58
C ALA A 28 -10.96 -27.40 -46.85
N VAL A 29 -10.48 -28.16 -47.82
CA VAL A 29 -10.04 -27.59 -49.13
C VAL A 29 -11.21 -27.04 -49.93
N ILE A 30 -12.35 -27.74 -49.97
CA ILE A 30 -13.58 -27.26 -50.66
C ILE A 30 -14.12 -26.01 -49.92
N GLY A 31 -14.11 -25.98 -48.60
CA GLY A 31 -14.49 -24.81 -47.78
C GLY A 31 -13.63 -23.61 -48.05
N ALA A 32 -12.29 -23.76 -48.11
CA ALA A 32 -11.34 -22.72 -48.44
C ALA A 32 -11.54 -22.19 -49.87
N LEU A 33 -11.78 -23.10 -50.87
CA LEU A 33 -12.08 -22.73 -52.27
C LEU A 33 -13.40 -21.96 -52.38
N LEU A 34 -14.44 -22.38 -51.65
CA LEU A 34 -15.75 -21.68 -51.62
C LEU A 34 -15.62 -20.28 -51.00
N VAL A 35 -14.83 -20.12 -49.92
CA VAL A 35 -14.54 -18.79 -49.34
C VAL A 35 -13.81 -17.90 -50.35
N LEU A 36 -12.83 -18.44 -51.08
CA LEU A 36 -12.10 -17.69 -52.10
C LEU A 36 -12.98 -17.32 -53.32
N LEU A 37 -13.93 -18.16 -53.73
CA LEU A 37 -14.82 -17.92 -54.86
C LEU A 37 -16.01 -17.00 -54.53
N LEU A 38 -16.48 -17.05 -53.26
CA LEU A 38 -17.62 -16.25 -52.81
C LEU A 38 -17.26 -14.88 -52.20
N SER A 39 -15.98 -14.64 -51.99
CA SER A 39 -15.49 -13.35 -51.43
C SER A 39 -14.61 -12.61 -52.44
N PRO A 40 -15.17 -11.98 -53.50
CA PRO A 40 -14.35 -11.24 -54.47
C PRO A 40 -13.67 -9.98 -53.93
N ARG A 41 -13.81 -9.70 -52.62
CA ARG A 41 -13.23 -8.52 -51.94
C ARG A 41 -12.09 -8.84 -50.96
N LEU A 42 -11.60 -10.10 -50.90
CA LEU A 42 -10.48 -10.49 -50.01
C LEU A 42 -9.10 -10.12 -50.59
N THR A 43 -9.01 -9.63 -51.81
CA THR A 43 -7.75 -9.18 -52.43
C THR A 43 -7.29 -7.79 -51.94
N ASP A 44 -8.12 -7.05 -51.18
CA ASP A 44 -7.75 -5.75 -50.61
C ASP A 44 -7.21 -5.82 -49.19
N LEU A 45 -7.11 -7.02 -48.59
CA LEU A 45 -6.43 -7.21 -47.33
C LEU A 45 -4.94 -7.47 -47.59
N ALA A 46 -4.15 -6.43 -47.75
CA ALA A 46 -2.71 -6.44 -47.78
C ALA A 46 -2.17 -6.71 -46.36
N ILE A 47 -2.15 -7.99 -45.94
CA ILE A 47 -1.55 -8.42 -44.66
C ILE A 47 -0.04 -8.68 -44.76
N PHE A 48 0.54 -8.64 -45.94
CA PHE A 48 1.98 -8.86 -46.15
C PHE A 48 2.57 -7.84 -47.13
N GLN A 49 2.87 -6.64 -46.64
CA GLN A 49 3.94 -5.84 -47.28
C GLN A 49 4.83 -5.23 -46.19
N ASN A 50 6.02 -5.78 -46.13
CA ASN A 50 7.17 -5.18 -45.47
C ASN A 50 7.55 -3.86 -46.12
N GLY A 51 7.79 -2.88 -45.30
CA GLY A 51 8.69 -1.75 -45.37
C GLY A 51 8.90 -1.03 -46.71
N ASN A 52 8.42 0.20 -46.72
CA ASN A 52 9.23 1.39 -47.02
C ASN A 52 8.38 2.64 -46.85
N GLU A 53 8.94 3.59 -46.16
CA GLU A 53 8.39 4.92 -45.95
C GLU A 53 8.10 5.61 -47.28
N ASN A 54 6.83 5.88 -47.54
CA ASN A 54 6.40 6.99 -48.38
C ASN A 54 4.91 7.27 -48.02
N GLU A 55 4.69 8.44 -47.50
CA GLU A 55 3.34 8.98 -47.27
C GLU A 55 2.53 8.96 -48.59
N GLN A 56 1.62 8.01 -48.71
CA GLN A 56 0.57 8.08 -49.70
C GLN A 56 -0.77 8.30 -49.01
N ILE A 57 -1.37 9.45 -49.28
CA ILE A 57 -2.73 9.82 -48.93
C ILE A 57 -3.67 8.81 -49.59
N VAL A 58 -4.24 7.88 -48.80
CA VAL A 58 -5.29 6.97 -49.29
C VAL A 58 -6.60 7.74 -49.28
N THR A 59 -7.03 8.20 -50.45
CA THR A 59 -8.38 8.72 -50.65
C THR A 59 -9.32 7.54 -50.78
N ASN A 60 -10.08 7.22 -49.74
CA ASN A 60 -11.21 6.32 -49.81
C ASN A 60 -12.39 7.06 -50.49
N SER A 61 -13.04 6.39 -51.46
CA SER A 61 -14.09 6.90 -52.36
C SER A 61 -15.44 7.21 -51.68
N ASP A 62 -15.55 7.18 -50.38
CA ASP A 62 -16.80 7.42 -49.64
C ASP A 62 -16.76 8.63 -48.68
N GLY A 63 -15.98 9.63 -48.99
CA GLY A 63 -16.19 10.97 -48.41
C GLY A 63 -15.96 11.11 -46.89
N ILE A 64 -15.48 10.09 -46.17
CA ILE A 64 -15.11 10.21 -44.76
C ILE A 64 -13.70 10.78 -44.68
N LYS A 65 -13.62 12.09 -44.54
CA LYS A 65 -12.35 12.76 -44.19
C LYS A 65 -12.03 12.45 -42.72
N THR A 66 -11.17 11.48 -42.45
CA THR A 66 -10.54 11.37 -41.16
C THR A 66 -9.56 12.53 -41.01
N GLN A 67 -9.95 13.54 -40.30
CA GLN A 67 -9.05 14.58 -39.85
C GLN A 67 -8.38 14.06 -38.57
N ASN A 68 -7.08 13.83 -38.58
CA ASN A 68 -6.30 13.67 -37.35
C ASN A 68 -6.29 15.03 -36.63
N ILE A 69 -7.31 15.27 -35.79
CA ILE A 69 -7.29 16.42 -34.91
C ILE A 69 -6.43 16.03 -33.73
N SER A 70 -5.20 16.45 -33.73
CA SER A 70 -4.37 16.48 -32.51
C SER A 70 -4.96 17.58 -31.61
N LEU A 71 -5.91 17.20 -30.77
CA LEU A 71 -6.40 18.08 -29.70
C LEU A 71 -5.34 18.09 -28.61
N ASN A 72 -4.61 19.19 -28.50
CA ASN A 72 -3.84 19.47 -27.29
C ASN A 72 -4.84 19.79 -26.19
N VAL A 73 -5.23 18.78 -25.40
CA VAL A 73 -6.19 18.91 -24.31
C VAL A 73 -5.42 19.38 -23.09
N GLU A 74 -5.52 20.68 -22.78
CA GLU A 74 -4.95 21.28 -21.59
C GLU A 74 -6.07 21.54 -20.58
N THR A 75 -6.08 20.78 -19.48
CA THR A 75 -7.01 20.92 -18.35
C THR A 75 -6.22 21.16 -17.07
N ASP A 76 -6.88 21.60 -16.00
CA ASP A 76 -6.20 21.76 -14.70
C ASP A 76 -5.65 20.41 -14.20
N ILE A 77 -6.32 19.29 -14.52
CA ILE A 77 -5.83 17.93 -14.21
C ILE A 77 -4.51 17.65 -14.95
N THR A 78 -4.43 17.90 -16.27
CA THR A 78 -3.20 17.64 -17.02
C THR A 78 -2.05 18.52 -16.54
N LYS A 79 -2.31 19.79 -16.17
CA LYS A 79 -1.32 20.67 -15.58
C LYS A 79 -0.83 20.20 -14.22
N ALA A 80 -1.73 19.72 -13.36
CA ALA A 80 -1.37 19.17 -12.06
C ALA A 80 -0.48 17.92 -12.21
N VAL A 81 -0.83 17.03 -13.15
CA VAL A 81 -0.02 15.84 -13.48
C VAL A 81 1.37 16.26 -14.00
N ASP A 82 1.47 17.18 -14.95
CA ASP A 82 2.74 17.67 -15.50
C ASP A 82 3.63 18.30 -14.41
N LYS A 83 3.01 18.92 -13.40
CA LYS A 83 3.72 19.49 -12.28
C LYS A 83 4.24 18.44 -11.30
N ALA A 84 3.47 17.37 -11.02
CA ALA A 84 3.77 16.42 -9.96
C ALA A 84 4.45 15.13 -10.44
N ALA A 85 4.17 14.65 -11.67
CA ALA A 85 4.53 13.30 -12.11
C ALA A 85 6.04 12.99 -12.02
N ASP A 86 6.89 13.94 -12.40
CA ASP A 86 8.35 13.73 -12.35
C ASP A 86 8.93 13.65 -10.92
N SER A 87 8.14 13.98 -9.89
CA SER A 87 8.51 13.78 -8.49
C SER A 87 8.08 12.41 -7.97
N VAL A 88 7.30 11.63 -8.74
CA VAL A 88 6.84 10.28 -8.36
C VAL A 88 7.73 9.26 -9.06
N VAL A 89 8.24 8.31 -8.27
CA VAL A 89 9.19 7.29 -8.70
C VAL A 89 8.68 5.90 -8.39
N GLY A 90 9.18 4.90 -9.12
CA GLY A 90 9.00 3.49 -8.76
C GLY A 90 10.03 3.07 -7.73
N ILE A 91 9.63 2.18 -6.82
CA ILE A 91 10.52 1.54 -5.85
C ILE A 91 10.43 0.04 -6.04
N THR A 92 11.57 -0.62 -6.22
CA THR A 92 11.70 -2.07 -6.29
C THR A 92 12.41 -2.56 -5.04
N ASN A 93 11.75 -3.46 -4.31
CA ASN A 93 12.28 -4.16 -3.16
C ASN A 93 12.96 -5.46 -3.64
N LEU A 94 14.24 -5.57 -3.41
CA LEU A 94 15.06 -6.72 -3.77
C LEU A 94 15.42 -7.49 -2.49
N GLN A 95 15.16 -8.79 -2.49
CA GLN A 95 15.48 -9.67 -1.36
C GLN A 95 16.36 -10.83 -1.83
N SER A 96 17.37 -11.20 -1.03
CA SER A 96 18.17 -12.37 -1.30
C SER A 96 17.51 -13.61 -0.68
N SER A 97 17.16 -14.58 -1.51
CA SER A 97 16.37 -15.74 -1.10
C SER A 97 17.17 -16.90 -0.53
N ASN A 98 18.50 -16.90 -0.52
CA ASN A 98 19.31 -18.06 -0.11
C ASN A 98 20.57 -17.72 0.68
N PHE A 99 20.56 -18.08 1.96
CA PHE A 99 21.76 -18.05 2.83
C PHE A 99 22.88 -19.03 2.39
N TRP A 100 22.58 -20.01 1.51
CA TRP A 100 23.47 -21.09 1.08
C TRP A 100 23.80 -21.11 -0.41
N ALA A 101 23.34 -20.11 -1.18
CA ALA A 101 23.65 -20.05 -2.61
C ALA A 101 24.92 -19.21 -2.85
N ASP A 102 25.89 -19.77 -3.56
CA ASP A 102 27.15 -19.11 -3.94
C ASP A 102 26.98 -17.92 -4.91
N GLU A 103 25.76 -17.72 -5.43
CA GLU A 103 25.35 -16.56 -6.22
C GLU A 103 24.13 -15.93 -5.58
N THR A 104 24.33 -14.84 -4.84
CA THR A 104 23.26 -13.99 -4.31
C THR A 104 22.62 -13.19 -5.45
N THR A 105 21.75 -13.81 -6.22
CA THR A 105 20.84 -13.06 -7.10
C THR A 105 19.71 -12.53 -6.24
N ALA A 106 19.74 -11.23 -5.95
CA ALA A 106 18.61 -10.54 -5.35
C ALA A 106 17.40 -10.67 -6.30
N GLN A 107 16.29 -11.16 -5.79
CA GLN A 107 15.03 -11.31 -6.54
C GLN A 107 14.07 -10.20 -6.14
N GLU A 108 13.30 -9.73 -7.11
CA GLU A 108 12.23 -8.77 -6.87
C GLU A 108 11.16 -9.40 -5.96
N ALA A 109 11.02 -8.85 -4.75
CA ALA A 109 10.04 -9.31 -3.75
C ALA A 109 8.77 -8.46 -3.75
N GLY A 110 8.85 -7.23 -4.25
CA GLY A 110 7.72 -6.33 -4.37
C GLY A 110 8.08 -5.02 -5.06
N THR A 111 7.05 -4.34 -5.53
CA THR A 111 7.17 -3.01 -6.13
C THR A 111 6.13 -2.06 -5.55
N GLY A 112 6.47 -0.79 -5.55
CA GLY A 112 5.60 0.30 -5.15
C GLY A 112 6.07 1.61 -5.74
N SER A 113 5.56 2.69 -5.22
CA SER A 113 5.91 4.05 -5.61
C SER A 113 6.55 4.82 -4.46
N GLY A 114 7.15 5.95 -4.77
CA GLY A 114 7.64 6.91 -3.79
C GLY A 114 7.54 8.34 -4.32
N VAL A 115 7.61 9.30 -3.42
CA VAL A 115 7.55 10.72 -3.77
C VAL A 115 8.82 11.43 -3.32
N ILE A 116 9.53 12.03 -4.27
CA ILE A 116 10.72 12.85 -3.98
C ILE A 116 10.24 14.16 -3.35
N TYR A 117 10.53 14.36 -2.06
CA TYR A 117 10.05 15.54 -1.33
C TYR A 117 11.14 16.55 -0.99
N LYS A 118 12.42 16.14 -1.08
CA LYS A 118 13.53 17.01 -0.68
C LYS A 118 14.79 16.69 -1.48
N LYS A 119 15.57 17.73 -1.77
CA LYS A 119 16.92 17.64 -2.36
C LYS A 119 17.88 18.52 -1.58
N SER A 120 18.92 17.94 -1.00
CA SER A 120 19.90 18.63 -0.18
C SER A 120 21.24 17.91 -0.15
N GLY A 121 22.34 18.63 -0.13
CA GLY A 121 23.69 18.07 0.08
C GLY A 121 24.13 17.01 -0.94
N GLY A 122 23.65 17.08 -2.19
CA GLY A 122 23.93 16.06 -3.21
C GLY A 122 23.10 14.79 -3.12
N LYS A 123 22.13 14.76 -2.20
CA LYS A 123 21.18 13.68 -1.93
C LYS A 123 19.77 14.14 -2.23
N ALA A 124 18.90 13.19 -2.57
CA ALA A 124 17.47 13.39 -2.63
C ALA A 124 16.77 12.39 -1.72
N PHE A 125 15.70 12.82 -1.08
CA PHE A 125 14.93 12.04 -0.13
C PHE A 125 13.56 11.76 -0.72
N ILE A 126 13.11 10.53 -0.53
CA ILE A 126 11.89 9.98 -1.08
C ILE A 126 11.08 9.40 0.08
N VAL A 127 9.83 9.82 0.22
CA VAL A 127 8.88 9.16 1.11
C VAL A 127 8.15 8.05 0.35
N THR A 128 7.91 6.94 1.02
CA THR A 128 7.14 5.79 0.53
C THR A 128 6.43 5.10 1.68
N ASN A 129 5.74 3.99 1.42
CA ASN A 129 5.19 3.17 2.49
C ASN A 129 6.24 2.21 3.06
N ASN A 130 6.12 1.91 4.36
CA ASN A 130 6.96 0.91 5.03
C ASN A 130 6.83 -0.47 4.38
N HIS A 131 5.61 -0.92 4.07
CA HIS A 131 5.39 -2.24 3.46
C HIS A 131 6.07 -2.39 2.08
N VAL A 132 6.34 -1.28 1.35
CA VAL A 132 7.06 -1.30 0.07
C VAL A 132 8.54 -1.65 0.26
N VAL A 133 9.15 -1.20 1.36
CA VAL A 133 10.60 -1.38 1.63
C VAL A 133 10.90 -2.46 2.66
N GLN A 134 9.89 -3.02 3.30
CA GLN A 134 10.03 -3.99 4.37
C GLN A 134 10.80 -5.24 3.93
N GLY A 135 11.83 -5.63 4.70
CA GLY A 135 12.64 -6.82 4.43
C GLY A 135 13.59 -6.70 3.24
N ALA A 136 13.71 -5.52 2.62
CA ALA A 136 14.61 -5.30 1.51
C ALA A 136 16.08 -5.52 1.92
N THR A 137 16.82 -6.28 1.12
CA THR A 137 18.30 -6.33 1.19
C THR A 137 18.91 -5.22 0.34
N GLU A 138 18.26 -4.88 -0.76
CA GLU A 138 18.61 -3.78 -1.65
C GLU A 138 17.35 -3.07 -2.12
N LEU A 139 17.45 -1.77 -2.36
CA LEU A 139 16.37 -0.95 -2.91
C LEU A 139 16.84 -0.28 -4.20
N GLU A 140 15.98 -0.35 -5.21
CA GLU A 140 16.18 0.33 -6.49
C GLU A 140 15.05 1.32 -6.75
N VAL A 141 15.40 2.54 -7.11
CA VAL A 141 14.46 3.59 -7.49
C VAL A 141 14.49 3.75 -9.01
N THR A 142 13.32 3.69 -9.64
CA THR A 142 13.13 3.94 -11.06
C THR A 142 12.50 5.31 -11.28
N LEU A 143 13.20 6.20 -11.95
CA LEU A 143 12.75 7.55 -12.30
C LEU A 143 11.70 7.53 -13.43
N SER A 144 11.04 8.67 -13.68
CA SER A 144 10.04 8.83 -14.75
C SER A 144 10.60 8.57 -16.17
N ASP A 145 11.91 8.80 -16.37
CA ASP A 145 12.62 8.50 -17.63
C ASP A 145 13.06 7.01 -17.75
N GLY A 146 12.73 6.19 -16.75
CA GLY A 146 13.09 4.76 -16.70
C GLY A 146 14.49 4.48 -16.16
N LYS A 147 15.23 5.49 -15.75
CA LYS A 147 16.55 5.32 -15.16
C LYS A 147 16.47 4.73 -13.76
N LYS A 148 17.29 3.72 -13.49
CA LYS A 148 17.37 3.03 -12.22
C LYS A 148 18.53 3.55 -11.38
N ILE A 149 18.29 3.78 -10.11
CA ILE A 149 19.25 4.32 -9.14
C ILE A 149 19.15 3.51 -7.85
N ASN A 150 20.29 3.08 -7.30
CA ASN A 150 20.32 2.43 -5.99
C ASN A 150 19.87 3.41 -4.90
N ALA A 151 19.05 2.92 -4.00
CA ALA A 151 18.53 3.68 -2.87
C ALA A 151 18.98 3.07 -1.54
N LYS A 152 19.06 3.92 -0.53
CA LYS A 152 19.36 3.52 0.86
C LYS A 152 18.14 3.81 1.72
N LEU A 153 17.68 2.83 2.50
CA LEU A 153 16.71 3.05 3.55
C LEU A 153 17.34 3.94 4.65
N ILE A 154 16.69 5.04 4.98
CA ILE A 154 17.09 5.94 6.06
C ILE A 154 16.35 5.58 7.33
N GLY A 155 15.04 5.37 7.27
CA GLY A 155 14.21 4.95 8.37
C GLY A 155 12.85 4.48 7.88
N ALA A 156 12.16 3.72 8.73
CA ALA A 156 10.83 3.20 8.46
C ALA A 156 10.02 3.10 9.75
N ASP A 157 8.73 3.31 9.62
CA ASP A 157 7.79 3.20 10.72
C ASP A 157 6.60 2.32 10.35
N ILE A 158 6.48 1.22 11.08
CA ILE A 158 5.42 0.22 10.85
C ILE A 158 4.03 0.74 11.24
N TRP A 159 3.96 1.64 12.24
CA TRP A 159 2.70 2.14 12.80
C TRP A 159 1.98 3.08 11.83
N THR A 160 2.73 3.95 11.18
CA THR A 160 2.19 4.90 10.20
C THR A 160 2.29 4.39 8.76
N ASP A 161 2.92 3.23 8.55
CA ASP A 161 3.22 2.67 7.23
C ASP A 161 4.01 3.64 6.34
N LEU A 162 4.95 4.41 6.92
CA LEU A 162 5.82 5.33 6.19
C LEU A 162 7.28 4.91 6.25
N ALA A 163 8.03 5.24 5.21
CA ALA A 163 9.48 5.07 5.15
C ALA A 163 10.13 6.21 4.37
N VAL A 164 11.40 6.48 4.69
CA VAL A 164 12.24 7.44 3.96
C VAL A 164 13.42 6.70 3.35
N VAL A 165 13.62 6.90 2.06
CA VAL A 165 14.78 6.39 1.32
C VAL A 165 15.59 7.55 0.72
N GLU A 166 16.90 7.35 0.58
CA GLU A 166 17.86 8.31 0.05
C GLU A 166 18.44 7.81 -1.26
N VAL A 167 18.58 8.70 -2.22
CA VAL A 167 19.26 8.46 -3.49
C VAL A 167 20.25 9.60 -3.80
N ALA A 168 21.19 9.36 -4.76
CA ALA A 168 22.05 10.42 -5.28
C ALA A 168 21.22 11.44 -6.08
N ALA A 169 21.36 12.75 -5.76
CA ALA A 169 20.53 13.81 -6.33
C ALA A 169 20.85 14.21 -7.76
N LYS A 170 21.90 13.62 -8.37
CA LYS A 170 22.43 14.05 -9.68
C LYS A 170 21.36 14.01 -10.78
N GLU A 171 20.54 12.95 -10.78
CA GLU A 171 19.54 12.69 -11.81
C GLU A 171 18.14 13.24 -11.46
N ILE A 172 17.99 13.79 -10.26
CA ILE A 172 16.71 14.28 -9.78
C ILE A 172 16.46 15.70 -10.29
N THR A 173 15.40 15.88 -11.06
CA THR A 173 15.02 17.16 -11.68
C THR A 173 13.93 17.90 -10.94
N LYS A 174 12.98 17.16 -10.33
CA LYS A 174 11.82 17.73 -9.64
C LYS A 174 11.69 17.18 -8.22
N VAL A 175 11.04 17.98 -7.38
CA VAL A 175 10.68 17.69 -5.99
C VAL A 175 9.21 18.07 -5.83
N ALA A 176 8.42 17.25 -5.13
CA ALA A 176 7.02 17.52 -4.86
C ALA A 176 6.88 18.76 -3.95
N GLU A 177 5.88 19.57 -4.23
CA GLU A 177 5.45 20.65 -3.34
C GLU A 177 4.41 20.09 -2.37
N PHE A 178 4.56 20.32 -1.08
CA PHE A 178 3.57 19.96 -0.08
C PHE A 178 2.36 20.90 -0.15
N GLY A 179 1.16 20.33 -0.16
CA GLY A 179 -0.09 21.03 0.05
C GLY A 179 -0.45 21.07 1.55
N ASN A 180 -1.71 21.39 1.83
CA ASN A 180 -2.25 21.41 3.18
C ASN A 180 -3.46 20.45 3.26
N SER A 181 -3.26 19.26 3.85
CA SER A 181 -4.31 18.27 3.97
C SER A 181 -5.44 18.66 4.95
N ASP A 182 -5.18 19.55 5.91
CA ASP A 182 -6.17 19.97 6.89
C ASP A 182 -7.20 20.96 6.32
N SER A 183 -6.87 21.59 5.19
CA SER A 183 -7.76 22.55 4.54
C SER A 183 -8.68 21.94 3.48
N LEU A 184 -8.52 20.65 3.19
CA LEU A 184 -9.29 19.93 2.18
C LEU A 184 -10.78 19.85 2.51
N LYS A 185 -11.60 19.69 1.46
CA LYS A 185 -13.05 19.50 1.58
C LYS A 185 -13.49 18.31 0.77
N ALA A 186 -14.49 17.59 1.27
CA ALA A 186 -15.14 16.53 0.52
C ALA A 186 -15.71 17.08 -0.81
N GLY A 187 -15.47 16.35 -1.89
CA GLY A 187 -15.83 16.74 -3.24
C GLY A 187 -14.72 17.45 -4.02
N GLU A 188 -13.60 17.86 -3.41
CA GLU A 188 -12.47 18.44 -4.14
C GLU A 188 -11.83 17.39 -5.07
N PRO A 189 -11.53 17.75 -6.34
CA PRO A 189 -10.85 16.86 -7.26
C PRO A 189 -9.43 16.55 -6.80
N VAL A 190 -9.06 15.27 -6.91
CA VAL A 190 -7.70 14.78 -6.58
C VAL A 190 -7.21 13.81 -7.63
N ILE A 191 -5.90 13.66 -7.68
CA ILE A 191 -5.20 12.82 -8.64
C ILE A 191 -4.24 11.92 -7.86
N ALA A 192 -4.40 10.61 -8.01
CA ALA A 192 -3.44 9.67 -7.50
C ALA A 192 -2.43 9.33 -8.60
N ILE A 193 -1.14 9.46 -8.27
CA ILE A 193 -0.02 9.22 -9.18
C ILE A 193 0.85 8.14 -8.58
N GLY A 194 1.16 7.12 -9.38
CA GLY A 194 2.10 6.07 -9.04
C GLY A 194 3.02 5.74 -10.19
N ASN A 195 4.07 4.99 -9.89
CA ASN A 195 5.00 4.48 -10.90
C ASN A 195 5.16 2.96 -10.74
N PRO A 196 4.04 2.19 -10.87
CA PRO A 196 4.07 0.75 -10.69
C PRO A 196 4.84 0.06 -11.81
N LEU A 197 5.60 -0.99 -11.48
CA LEU A 197 6.18 -1.95 -12.43
C LEU A 197 7.12 -1.36 -13.49
N GLY A 198 7.86 -0.30 -13.17
CA GLY A 198 8.85 0.28 -14.08
C GLY A 198 8.22 0.82 -15.38
N LEU A 199 8.93 0.65 -16.52
CA LEU A 199 8.56 1.26 -17.81
C LEU A 199 7.18 0.86 -18.35
N THR A 200 6.63 -0.29 -17.96
CA THR A 200 5.38 -0.80 -18.55
C THR A 200 4.15 0.01 -18.11
N PHE A 201 4.15 0.55 -16.89
CA PHE A 201 3.05 1.35 -16.33
C PHE A 201 3.55 2.61 -15.63
N SER A 202 4.76 3.08 -16.01
CA SER A 202 5.35 4.30 -15.49
C SER A 202 4.38 5.47 -15.62
N GLY A 203 4.20 6.23 -14.53
CA GLY A 203 3.34 7.41 -14.52
C GLY A 203 1.85 7.07 -14.58
N SER A 204 1.42 5.94 -13.98
CA SER A 204 -0.01 5.65 -13.85
C SER A 204 -0.72 6.76 -13.08
N VAL A 205 -1.77 7.31 -13.68
CA VAL A 205 -2.56 8.41 -13.13
C VAL A 205 -4.02 7.98 -13.04
N THR A 206 -4.61 8.15 -11.85
CA THR A 206 -6.06 8.01 -11.66
C THR A 206 -6.61 9.30 -11.06
N GLN A 207 -7.86 9.62 -11.38
CA GLN A 207 -8.54 10.82 -10.90
C GLN A 207 -9.77 10.43 -10.11
N GLY A 208 -10.06 11.21 -9.09
CA GLY A 208 -11.27 11.10 -8.27
C GLY A 208 -11.51 12.39 -7.50
N ILE A 209 -12.20 12.26 -6.37
CA ILE A 209 -12.46 13.34 -5.43
C ILE A 209 -12.05 12.92 -4.01
N ILE A 210 -11.98 13.88 -3.12
CA ILE A 210 -11.99 13.62 -1.68
C ILE A 210 -13.37 13.09 -1.31
N SER A 211 -13.46 11.79 -0.97
CA SER A 211 -14.71 11.14 -0.56
C SER A 211 -14.97 11.26 0.94
N GLY A 212 -13.92 11.45 1.74
CA GLY A 212 -14.00 11.64 3.19
C GLY A 212 -12.67 12.12 3.77
N LEU A 213 -12.78 12.81 4.90
CA LEU A 213 -11.66 13.35 5.65
C LEU A 213 -11.74 12.88 7.10
N GLN A 214 -10.60 12.86 7.79
CA GLN A 214 -10.52 12.46 9.20
C GLN A 214 -11.19 11.09 9.47
N ARG A 215 -11.05 10.17 8.50
CA ARG A 215 -11.50 8.79 8.68
C ARG A 215 -10.47 8.06 9.52
N THR A 216 -10.93 7.48 10.61
CA THR A 216 -10.10 6.62 11.46
C THR A 216 -10.32 5.17 11.05
N ILE A 217 -9.27 4.53 10.58
CA ILE A 217 -9.30 3.14 10.10
C ILE A 217 -8.49 2.28 11.06
N PRO A 218 -9.05 1.16 11.56
CA PRO A 218 -8.28 0.19 12.34
C PRO A 218 -7.21 -0.45 11.46
N VAL A 219 -6.01 -0.63 12.00
CA VAL A 219 -4.88 -1.28 11.32
C VAL A 219 -4.40 -2.45 12.17
N ASP A 220 -4.42 -3.63 11.58
CA ASP A 220 -3.82 -4.84 12.13
C ASP A 220 -2.37 -4.93 11.57
N ILE A 221 -1.40 -4.67 12.42
CA ILE A 221 0.01 -4.57 12.01
C ILE A 221 0.65 -5.96 11.90
N ASN A 222 0.26 -6.86 12.80
CA ASN A 222 0.82 -8.20 12.94
C ASN A 222 0.00 -9.29 12.24
N GLU A 223 -1.14 -8.90 11.62
CA GLU A 223 -2.05 -9.78 10.87
C GLU A 223 -2.67 -10.91 11.73
N ASP A 224 -2.93 -10.63 13.03
CA ASP A 224 -3.57 -11.58 13.94
C ASP A 224 -5.10 -11.48 13.97
N GLY A 225 -5.67 -10.53 13.22
CA GLY A 225 -7.11 -10.27 13.13
C GLY A 225 -7.63 -9.29 14.20
N THR A 226 -6.74 -8.73 15.03
CA THR A 226 -7.08 -7.72 16.04
C THR A 226 -6.39 -6.40 15.68
N PRO A 227 -7.12 -5.28 15.63
CA PRO A 227 -6.48 -3.99 15.35
C PRO A 227 -5.47 -3.59 16.43
N ASP A 228 -4.26 -3.26 16.01
CA ASP A 228 -3.18 -2.76 16.88
C ASP A 228 -3.18 -1.23 16.99
N TRP A 229 -3.68 -0.57 15.94
CA TRP A 229 -3.56 0.87 15.73
C TRP A 229 -4.78 1.45 15.03
N GLN A 230 -4.91 2.77 15.07
CA GLN A 230 -5.86 3.51 14.24
C GLN A 230 -5.10 4.57 13.44
N SER A 231 -5.24 4.52 12.12
CA SER A 231 -4.68 5.54 11.23
C SER A 231 -5.75 6.51 10.77
N GLU A 232 -5.48 7.80 10.86
CA GLU A 232 -6.29 8.82 10.23
C GLU A 232 -5.93 8.88 8.74
N VAL A 233 -6.94 8.87 7.87
CA VAL A 233 -6.74 8.82 6.42
C VAL A 233 -7.65 9.78 5.68
N ILE A 234 -7.21 10.17 4.47
CA ILE A 234 -8.02 10.75 3.41
C ILE A 234 -8.64 9.59 2.63
N GLN A 235 -9.95 9.61 2.45
CA GLN A 235 -10.66 8.70 1.56
C GLN A 235 -10.87 9.37 0.20
N THR A 236 -10.64 8.62 -0.88
CA THR A 236 -10.86 9.04 -2.27
C THR A 236 -11.46 7.90 -3.09
N ASP A 237 -12.17 8.23 -4.17
CA ASP A 237 -12.61 7.29 -5.19
C ASP A 237 -11.65 7.22 -6.39
N ALA A 238 -10.56 7.99 -6.37
CA ALA A 238 -9.43 7.74 -7.25
C ALA A 238 -8.90 6.32 -7.03
N ALA A 239 -8.73 5.54 -8.08
CA ALA A 239 -8.34 4.14 -7.95
C ALA A 239 -6.94 4.01 -7.36
N ILE A 240 -6.85 3.43 -6.15
CA ILE A 240 -5.61 3.05 -5.49
C ILE A 240 -5.45 1.54 -5.65
N ASN A 241 -4.41 1.12 -6.36
CA ASN A 241 -4.16 -0.27 -6.74
C ASN A 241 -2.70 -0.67 -6.43
N PRO A 242 -2.38 -1.98 -6.41
CA PRO A 242 -1.00 -2.43 -6.28
C PRO A 242 -0.06 -1.68 -7.24
N GLY A 243 1.00 -1.11 -6.67
CA GLY A 243 1.99 -0.33 -7.41
C GLY A 243 1.87 1.19 -7.24
N ASN A 244 0.69 1.77 -6.94
CA ASN A 244 0.65 3.19 -6.57
C ASN A 244 0.73 3.45 -5.05
N SER A 245 0.82 2.40 -4.21
CA SER A 245 1.19 2.52 -2.79
C SER A 245 2.54 3.21 -2.63
N GLY A 246 2.62 4.16 -1.72
CA GLY A 246 3.78 5.04 -1.51
C GLY A 246 3.85 6.20 -2.50
N GLY A 247 3.01 6.23 -3.53
CA GLY A 247 2.89 7.32 -4.49
C GLY A 247 2.08 8.50 -3.97
N ALA A 248 1.91 9.50 -4.84
CA ALA A 248 1.31 10.77 -4.48
C ALA A 248 -0.22 10.78 -4.64
N LEU A 249 -0.92 11.35 -3.66
CA LEU A 249 -2.23 11.96 -3.85
C LEU A 249 -2.02 13.47 -3.95
N VAL A 250 -2.40 14.08 -5.08
CA VAL A 250 -2.20 15.52 -5.30
C VAL A 250 -3.53 16.24 -5.56
N ASN A 251 -3.58 17.53 -5.23
CA ASN A 251 -4.68 18.41 -5.58
C ASN A 251 -4.56 18.91 -7.04
N ILE A 252 -5.53 19.69 -7.50
CA ILE A 252 -5.53 20.27 -8.86
C ILE A 252 -4.43 21.31 -9.12
N GLU A 253 -3.73 21.76 -8.07
CA GLU A 253 -2.56 22.62 -8.16
C GLU A 253 -1.25 21.81 -8.26
N GLY A 254 -1.34 20.47 -8.25
CA GLY A 254 -0.20 19.54 -8.28
C GLY A 254 0.58 19.50 -6.98
N GLN A 255 -0.03 19.88 -5.85
CA GLN A 255 0.59 19.81 -4.53
C GLN A 255 0.26 18.47 -3.88
N LEU A 256 1.25 17.87 -3.21
CA LEU A 256 1.13 16.64 -2.47
C LEU A 256 0.27 16.84 -1.22
N ILE A 257 -0.88 16.17 -1.15
CA ILE A 257 -1.83 16.25 -0.04
C ILE A 257 -1.94 14.93 0.74
N GLY A 258 -1.41 13.84 0.19
CA GLY A 258 -1.36 12.55 0.88
C GLY A 258 -0.44 11.55 0.21
N ILE A 259 -0.10 10.49 0.94
CA ILE A 259 0.66 9.33 0.46
C ILE A 259 -0.33 8.17 0.29
N ASN A 260 -0.47 7.65 -0.91
CA ASN A 260 -1.36 6.53 -1.21
C ASN A 260 -0.95 5.28 -0.42
N SER A 261 -1.86 4.57 0.23
CA SER A 261 -1.56 3.33 0.93
C SER A 261 -2.65 2.28 0.71
N MET A 262 -2.25 1.09 0.28
CA MET A 262 -3.15 -0.06 0.15
C MET A 262 -3.21 -0.92 1.41
N LYS A 263 -2.18 -0.93 2.25
CA LYS A 263 -2.17 -1.73 3.48
C LYS A 263 -3.25 -1.31 4.45
N ILE A 264 -3.58 -0.01 4.47
CA ILE A 264 -4.63 0.56 5.32
C ILE A 264 -6.03 0.18 4.80
N ALA A 265 -6.16 -0.18 3.52
CA ALA A 265 -7.44 -0.62 2.92
C ALA A 265 -7.62 -2.12 3.10
N GLU A 266 -8.17 -2.55 4.21
CA GLU A 266 -8.35 -3.97 4.63
C GLU A 266 -9.27 -4.83 3.75
N SER A 267 -9.72 -4.52 2.72
CA SER A 267 -10.37 -5.33 1.69
C SER A 267 -10.65 -4.43 0.50
N ALA A 268 -10.26 -4.86 -0.66
CA ALA A 268 -10.52 -4.18 -1.92
C ALA A 268 -12.03 -3.97 -2.12
N VAL A 269 -12.58 -2.96 -1.45
CA VAL A 269 -13.90 -2.43 -1.77
C VAL A 269 -13.67 -1.49 -2.93
N GLU A 270 -14.17 -1.87 -4.09
CA GLU A 270 -14.08 -1.06 -5.30
C GLU A 270 -14.62 0.35 -5.05
N GLY A 271 -13.84 1.38 -5.41
CA GLY A 271 -14.21 2.79 -5.19
C GLY A 271 -13.83 3.36 -3.81
N ILE A 272 -13.06 2.64 -2.99
CA ILE A 272 -12.49 3.18 -1.75
C ILE A 272 -10.97 3.12 -1.84
N GLY A 273 -10.36 4.27 -2.10
CA GLY A 273 -8.92 4.49 -1.98
C GLY A 273 -8.60 5.25 -0.70
N LEU A 274 -7.45 4.96 -0.09
CA LEU A 274 -7.00 5.60 1.15
C LEU A 274 -5.61 6.20 0.97
N ALA A 275 -5.38 7.36 1.59
CA ALA A 275 -4.08 8.01 1.62
C ALA A 275 -3.80 8.58 3.00
N ILE A 276 -2.54 8.51 3.43
CA ILE A 276 -2.04 9.11 4.67
C ILE A 276 -1.97 10.63 4.45
N PRO A 277 -2.63 11.47 5.27
CA PRO A 277 -2.62 12.92 5.11
C PRO A 277 -1.19 13.49 5.19
N ILE A 278 -0.86 14.42 4.32
CA ILE A 278 0.52 14.95 4.28
C ILE A 278 0.91 15.69 5.55
N ASN A 279 -0.02 16.43 6.19
CA ASN A 279 0.27 17.12 7.44
C ASN A 279 0.59 16.15 8.58
N SER A 280 -0.03 14.97 8.60
CA SER A 280 0.30 13.90 9.55
C SER A 280 1.62 13.20 9.19
N ALA A 281 1.96 13.12 7.90
CA ALA A 281 3.18 12.46 7.43
C ALA A 281 4.45 13.32 7.65
N ILE A 282 4.37 14.65 7.55
CA ILE A 282 5.54 15.54 7.66
C ILE A 282 6.36 15.33 8.94
N PRO A 283 5.79 15.34 10.16
CA PRO A 283 6.58 15.12 11.38
C PRO A 283 7.22 13.74 11.43
N ILE A 284 6.53 12.72 10.92
CA ILE A 284 7.06 11.35 10.82
C ILE A 284 8.25 11.30 9.86
N ILE A 285 8.13 11.93 8.69
CA ILE A 285 9.20 12.03 7.69
C ILE A 285 10.43 12.74 8.28
N GLU A 286 10.22 13.81 9.05
CA GLU A 286 11.30 14.57 9.70
C GLU A 286 12.02 13.71 10.73
N ASP A 287 11.31 12.95 11.57
CA ASP A 287 11.91 12.04 12.54
C ASP A 287 12.69 10.92 11.85
N LEU A 288 12.11 10.27 10.84
CA LEU A 288 12.77 9.22 10.07
C LEU A 288 14.04 9.74 9.38
N GLU A 289 14.03 10.98 8.86
CA GLU A 289 15.21 11.58 8.22
C GLU A 289 16.32 11.90 9.23
N GLN A 290 15.95 12.38 10.42
CA GLN A 290 16.91 12.86 11.42
C GLN A 290 17.43 11.74 12.33
N HIS A 291 16.56 10.83 12.73
CA HIS A 291 16.84 9.82 13.76
C HIS A 291 16.87 8.39 13.20
N GLY A 292 16.31 8.16 12.00
CA GLY A 292 16.15 6.81 11.43
C GLY A 292 14.92 6.08 11.95
N GLU A 293 14.25 6.63 12.94
CA GLU A 293 13.05 6.10 13.59
C GLU A 293 12.17 7.23 14.09
N VAL A 294 10.89 6.94 14.35
CA VAL A 294 9.95 7.91 14.91
C VAL A 294 10.12 7.95 16.42
N GLN A 295 10.42 9.14 16.92
CA GLN A 295 10.61 9.40 18.34
C GLN A 295 9.27 9.35 19.09
N ARG A 296 8.97 8.24 19.77
CA ARG A 296 7.73 8.06 20.53
C ARG A 296 7.97 8.06 22.04
N PRO A 297 7.05 8.70 22.81
CA PRO A 297 7.11 8.62 24.26
C PRO A 297 6.85 7.18 24.72
N TYR A 298 7.71 6.71 25.61
CA TYR A 298 7.78 5.33 26.08
C TYR A 298 7.37 5.21 27.55
N MET A 299 6.49 4.28 27.87
CA MET A 299 6.09 3.93 29.24
C MET A 299 6.87 2.73 29.76
N GLY A 300 7.18 1.77 28.90
CA GLY A 300 7.86 0.52 29.25
C GLY A 300 6.95 -0.55 29.84
N VAL A 301 5.86 -0.83 29.14
CA VAL A 301 4.85 -1.82 29.54
C VAL A 301 4.43 -2.66 28.33
N GLU A 302 4.19 -3.96 28.57
CA GLU A 302 3.44 -4.80 27.63
C GLU A 302 1.96 -4.77 28.04
N LEU A 303 1.07 -4.57 27.07
CA LEU A 303 -0.30 -4.20 27.31
C LEU A 303 -1.28 -5.14 26.59
N GLN A 304 -2.50 -5.27 27.15
CA GLN A 304 -3.63 -5.97 26.52
C GLN A 304 -4.94 -5.30 26.90
N SER A 305 -5.85 -5.11 25.93
CA SER A 305 -7.20 -4.60 26.22
C SER A 305 -7.97 -5.55 27.12
N VAL A 306 -8.68 -5.02 28.10
CA VAL A 306 -9.51 -5.82 29.02
C VAL A 306 -10.60 -6.58 28.26
N SER A 307 -11.15 -6.00 27.18
CA SER A 307 -12.12 -6.66 26.28
C SER A 307 -11.63 -8.00 25.71
N ASP A 308 -10.30 -8.15 25.53
CA ASP A 308 -9.69 -9.34 24.92
C ASP A 308 -9.32 -10.40 25.97
N ILE A 309 -9.55 -10.10 27.24
CA ILE A 309 -9.29 -11.01 28.35
C ILE A 309 -10.60 -11.71 28.74
N PRO A 310 -10.63 -13.06 28.78
CA PRO A 310 -11.84 -13.76 29.19
C PRO A 310 -12.34 -13.31 30.58
N GLY A 311 -13.66 -13.08 30.72
CA GLY A 311 -14.28 -12.50 31.94
C GLY A 311 -13.92 -13.22 33.26
N TYR A 312 -13.65 -14.53 33.22
CA TYR A 312 -13.15 -15.28 34.36
C TYR A 312 -11.81 -14.69 34.89
N TYR A 313 -10.88 -14.37 33.99
CA TYR A 313 -9.57 -13.81 34.39
C TYR A 313 -9.68 -12.34 34.78
N GLN A 314 -10.63 -11.59 34.23
CA GLN A 314 -10.91 -10.20 34.66
C GLN A 314 -11.27 -10.15 36.16
N GLN A 315 -12.04 -11.15 36.66
CA GLN A 315 -12.45 -11.22 38.05
C GLN A 315 -11.40 -11.91 38.95
N GLU A 316 -10.83 -13.03 38.53
CA GLU A 316 -9.98 -13.84 39.38
C GLU A 316 -8.52 -13.34 39.40
N ALA A 317 -7.98 -12.91 38.26
CA ALA A 317 -6.60 -12.43 38.16
C ALA A 317 -6.52 -10.92 38.38
N LEU A 318 -7.28 -10.13 37.60
CA LEU A 318 -7.25 -8.67 37.66
C LEU A 318 -8.07 -8.12 38.82
N LYS A 319 -9.02 -8.92 39.36
CA LYS A 319 -9.92 -8.57 40.47
C LYS A 319 -10.68 -7.27 40.21
N LEU A 320 -11.09 -7.05 38.97
CA LEU A 320 -11.83 -5.84 38.59
C LEU A 320 -13.19 -5.81 39.22
N PRO A 321 -13.68 -4.63 39.63
CA PRO A 321 -15.10 -4.43 39.98
C PRO A 321 -16.00 -4.82 38.82
N ASN A 322 -17.19 -5.34 39.09
CA ASN A 322 -18.12 -5.84 38.09
C ASN A 322 -18.63 -4.78 37.09
N ASP A 323 -18.50 -3.53 37.42
CA ASP A 323 -18.85 -2.36 36.61
C ASP A 323 -17.70 -1.87 35.74
N VAL A 324 -16.49 -2.40 35.91
CA VAL A 324 -15.30 -2.08 35.12
C VAL A 324 -15.09 -3.17 34.09
N THR A 325 -15.48 -2.90 32.85
CA THR A 325 -15.41 -3.85 31.73
C THR A 325 -14.46 -3.40 30.62
N THR A 326 -13.88 -2.21 30.74
CA THR A 326 -12.98 -1.57 29.79
C THR A 326 -11.67 -1.18 30.47
N GLY A 327 -10.65 -0.88 29.69
CA GLY A 327 -9.32 -0.51 30.16
C GLY A 327 -8.23 -1.36 29.53
N VAL A 328 -7.00 -1.14 30.00
CA VAL A 328 -5.80 -1.81 29.47
C VAL A 328 -5.02 -2.45 30.60
N ALA A 329 -4.91 -3.78 30.57
CA ALA A 329 -4.16 -4.55 31.54
C ALA A 329 -2.65 -4.56 31.20
N ILE A 330 -1.82 -4.39 32.21
CA ILE A 330 -0.37 -4.52 32.11
C ILE A 330 0.00 -6.01 32.23
N LYS A 331 0.58 -6.56 31.17
CA LYS A 331 1.10 -7.94 31.12
C LYS A 331 2.51 -8.05 31.65
N ASP A 332 3.36 -7.06 31.38
CA ASP A 332 4.73 -6.98 31.88
C ASP A 332 5.17 -5.53 32.01
N VAL A 333 6.17 -5.30 32.86
CA VAL A 333 6.80 -3.99 33.07
C VAL A 333 8.28 -4.10 32.85
N SER A 334 8.78 -3.39 31.85
CA SER A 334 10.20 -3.37 31.50
C SER A 334 11.06 -2.84 32.65
N ARG A 335 12.24 -3.45 32.84
CA ARG A 335 13.17 -3.00 33.87
C ARG A 335 13.69 -1.59 33.61
N ASN A 336 13.82 -0.80 34.66
CA ASN A 336 14.27 0.59 34.63
C ASN A 336 13.35 1.55 33.85
N SER A 337 12.21 1.09 33.37
CA SER A 337 11.25 1.89 32.62
C SER A 337 10.59 2.99 33.48
N PRO A 338 9.96 4.00 32.81
CA PRO A 338 9.08 4.95 33.49
C PRO A 338 7.99 4.30 34.32
N ALA A 339 7.31 3.30 33.80
CA ALA A 339 6.26 2.56 34.53
C ALA A 339 6.78 1.88 35.78
N GLN A 340 7.94 1.20 35.72
CA GLN A 340 8.55 0.58 36.91
C GLN A 340 8.91 1.62 37.97
N LYS A 341 9.51 2.74 37.55
CA LYS A 341 9.87 3.85 38.47
C LYS A 341 8.65 4.48 39.14
N ALA A 342 7.51 4.55 38.41
CA ALA A 342 6.22 5.01 38.94
C ALA A 342 5.51 3.97 39.82
N GLY A 343 6.03 2.74 39.91
CA GLY A 343 5.47 1.69 40.74
C GLY A 343 4.33 0.90 40.11
N LEU A 344 4.11 1.02 38.79
CA LEU A 344 3.21 0.17 38.03
C LEU A 344 3.70 -1.27 38.01
N LYS A 345 2.81 -2.24 37.92
CA LYS A 345 3.10 -3.67 38.02
C LYS A 345 2.26 -4.48 37.06
N GLU A 346 2.68 -5.69 36.81
CA GLU A 346 1.89 -6.72 36.17
C GLU A 346 0.51 -6.85 36.85
N LEU A 347 -0.55 -7.06 36.09
CA LEU A 347 -1.95 -7.12 36.48
C LEU A 347 -2.59 -5.79 36.94
N ASP A 348 -1.90 -4.67 36.88
CA ASP A 348 -2.57 -3.36 36.97
C ASP A 348 -3.43 -3.13 35.72
N VAL A 349 -4.56 -2.48 35.86
CA VAL A 349 -5.45 -2.14 34.75
C VAL A 349 -5.61 -0.63 34.64
N ILE A 350 -5.01 -0.06 33.62
CA ILE A 350 -5.08 1.38 33.31
C ILE A 350 -6.47 1.69 32.79
N VAL A 351 -7.13 2.69 33.38
CA VAL A 351 -8.48 3.12 33.02
C VAL A 351 -8.59 4.61 32.68
N GLU A 352 -7.56 5.40 33.02
CA GLU A 352 -7.53 6.83 32.72
C GLU A 352 -6.08 7.33 32.60
N LEU A 353 -5.82 8.21 31.64
CA LEU A 353 -4.59 8.94 31.48
C LEU A 353 -4.88 10.45 31.42
N ASP A 354 -4.23 11.24 32.29
CA ASP A 354 -4.40 12.71 32.38
C ASP A 354 -5.87 13.18 32.45
N GLY A 355 -6.77 12.37 33.03
CA GLY A 355 -8.20 12.67 33.13
C GLY A 355 -9.04 12.18 31.95
N GLU A 356 -8.43 11.59 30.91
CA GLU A 356 -9.12 10.97 29.79
C GLU A 356 -9.36 9.48 30.04
N GLU A 357 -10.57 9.01 29.83
CA GLU A 357 -10.94 7.60 29.96
C GLU A 357 -10.25 6.74 28.90
N ILE A 358 -9.60 5.65 29.34
CA ILE A 358 -8.92 4.69 28.48
C ILE A 358 -9.77 3.42 28.43
N VAL A 359 -10.43 3.21 27.30
CA VAL A 359 -11.34 2.07 27.11
C VAL A 359 -10.63 0.84 26.56
N ASP A 360 -9.56 1.01 25.77
CA ASP A 360 -8.80 -0.04 25.12
C ASP A 360 -7.35 0.38 24.82
N LEU A 361 -6.58 -0.53 24.23
CA LEU A 361 -5.18 -0.30 23.87
C LEU A 361 -5.03 0.80 22.80
N ILE A 362 -6.00 0.93 21.91
CA ILE A 362 -5.98 1.95 20.85
C ILE A 362 -6.12 3.35 21.47
N ALA A 363 -7.07 3.51 22.39
CA ALA A 363 -7.26 4.77 23.12
C ALA A 363 -6.00 5.15 23.91
N LEU A 364 -5.35 4.18 24.57
CA LEU A 364 -4.08 4.42 25.29
C LEU A 364 -2.99 4.89 24.34
N ARG A 365 -2.77 4.17 23.24
CA ARG A 365 -1.74 4.53 22.25
C ARG A 365 -2.01 5.89 21.61
N LYS A 366 -3.28 6.18 21.29
CA LYS A 366 -3.67 7.48 20.76
C LYS A 366 -3.29 8.59 21.73
N HIS A 367 -3.71 8.52 22.99
CA HIS A 367 -3.34 9.51 24.02
C HIS A 367 -1.81 9.67 24.11
N LEU A 368 -1.09 8.53 24.23
CA LEU A 368 0.38 8.53 24.39
C LEU A 368 1.11 9.17 23.21
N TYR A 369 0.70 8.88 21.96
CA TYR A 369 1.45 9.28 20.79
C TYR A 369 0.97 10.58 20.11
N THR A 370 -0.25 11.06 20.45
CA THR A 370 -0.75 12.33 19.90
C THR A 370 -0.73 13.47 20.91
N GLU A 371 -0.89 13.17 22.20
CA GLU A 371 -1.02 14.21 23.25
C GLU A 371 0.25 14.37 24.09
N LYS A 372 1.21 13.43 24.00
CA LYS A 372 2.44 13.42 24.82
C LYS A 372 3.71 13.48 24.01
N LYS A 373 4.77 13.93 24.68
CA LYS A 373 6.15 13.98 24.18
C LYS A 373 7.09 13.29 25.14
N ILE A 374 8.28 12.93 24.66
CA ILE A 374 9.37 12.44 25.49
C ILE A 374 9.69 13.49 26.55
N GLY A 375 9.77 13.08 27.81
CA GLY A 375 10.02 13.95 28.98
C GLY A 375 8.75 14.52 29.63
N ASP A 376 7.58 14.36 29.02
CA ASP A 376 6.33 14.79 29.64
C ASP A 376 5.97 13.93 30.84
N LYS A 377 5.29 14.57 31.79
CA LYS A 377 4.64 13.87 32.89
C LYS A 377 3.24 13.45 32.47
N MET A 378 2.83 12.28 32.94
CA MET A 378 1.53 11.70 32.67
C MET A 378 0.96 11.09 33.93
N GLU A 379 -0.25 11.52 34.31
CA GLU A 379 -1.00 10.89 35.39
C GLU A 379 -1.66 9.62 34.88
N VAL A 380 -1.52 8.53 35.66
CA VAL A 380 -2.08 7.21 35.36
C VAL A 380 -2.98 6.79 36.47
N LYS A 381 -4.28 6.60 36.16
CA LYS A 381 -5.25 6.02 37.09
C LYS A 381 -5.50 4.57 36.71
N TYR A 382 -5.39 3.68 37.67
CA TYR A 382 -5.42 2.24 37.41
C TYR A 382 -6.03 1.47 38.56
N TYR A 383 -6.55 0.29 38.27
CA TYR A 383 -6.99 -0.68 39.29
C TYR A 383 -5.84 -1.62 39.61
N ARG A 384 -5.62 -1.85 40.92
CA ARG A 384 -4.76 -2.87 41.49
C ARG A 384 -5.50 -3.67 42.57
N ASN A 385 -5.66 -4.98 42.36
CA ASN A 385 -6.42 -5.83 43.26
C ASN A 385 -7.81 -5.26 43.62
N GLY A 386 -8.53 -4.71 42.65
CA GLY A 386 -9.87 -4.15 42.80
C GLY A 386 -9.93 -2.76 43.43
N LYS A 387 -8.79 -2.13 43.71
CA LYS A 387 -8.74 -0.76 44.27
C LYS A 387 -8.23 0.20 43.18
N LEU A 388 -8.91 1.33 43.05
CA LEU A 388 -8.49 2.41 42.19
C LEU A 388 -7.32 3.17 42.85
N GLU A 389 -6.22 3.28 42.12
CA GLU A 389 -5.00 3.98 42.53
C GLU A 389 -4.57 4.96 41.44
N THR A 390 -3.75 5.94 41.78
CA THR A 390 -3.22 6.94 40.84
C THR A 390 -1.71 7.05 41.06
N THR A 391 -0.96 7.19 39.97
CA THR A 391 0.47 7.49 40.00
C THR A 391 0.82 8.47 38.89
N GLU A 392 1.99 9.09 38.96
CA GLU A 392 2.54 9.95 37.89
C GLU A 392 3.83 9.30 37.37
N LEU A 393 4.00 9.24 36.08
CA LEU A 393 5.25 8.81 35.45
C LEU A 393 5.79 9.91 34.51
N THR A 394 7.10 9.91 34.30
CA THR A 394 7.74 10.76 33.31
C THR A 394 8.14 9.89 32.12
N LEU A 395 7.59 10.20 30.96
CA LEU A 395 7.84 9.46 29.72
C LEU A 395 9.30 9.58 29.27
N SER A 396 9.87 8.50 28.81
CA SER A 396 11.23 8.48 28.24
C SER A 396 11.21 8.16 26.77
N GLU A 397 12.35 8.20 26.14
CA GLU A 397 12.61 7.52 24.87
C GLU A 397 12.71 6.01 25.13
N GLU A 398 12.35 5.18 24.17
CA GLU A 398 12.59 3.75 24.24
C GLU A 398 14.09 3.48 24.15
N GLU A 399 14.69 2.93 25.19
CA GLU A 399 16.10 2.50 25.17
C GLU A 399 16.15 1.11 24.50
N MET A 400 16.77 1.01 23.33
CA MET A 400 17.06 -0.26 22.63
C MET A 400 18.06 -1.14 23.37
#